data_2c77e56151a22b7c877083e45c982a86
#
_entry.id   2c77e56151a22b7c877083e45c982a86
#
_cell.length_a   1.000
_cell.length_b   1.000
_cell.length_c   1.000
_cell.angle_alpha   90.00
_cell.angle_beta   90.00
_cell.angle_gamma   90.00
#
_symmetry.space_group_name_H-M   'P 1'
#
loop_
_entity.id
_entity.type
_entity.pdbx_description
1 polymer ?
#
loop_
_entity_poly.entity_id
_entity_poly.type
_entity_poly.pdbx_seq_one_letter_code
_entity_poly.pdbx_strand_id
1 'polypeptide(L)'
;MKIWMQGAFVVAVAAALYGAAAQAQTDLALSGYRTFASSSTSSSSNGFVTHQTPADSEGGLFEWRHIVNPLVGYEFEVTSNPANQSYDNPNAALPNCFPLGPTTATPPTCQPALKVSGEATQFGGTWVVSKKIGNLRPFVLGGAGFVVTVPGKSPYSVNTVMRPDFIYGGGVDWNFEKHFGFRAQVRGNMSKAPNLSDLFNSTTKYTQIYEPMAGIFYRF
;
A
#
# COMPACT_ATOMS: atom_id res chain seq x y z
N MET A 1 -21.90 14.32 -3.64
CA MET A 1 -21.26 13.11 -4.16
C MET A 1 -20.62 12.21 -3.07
N LYS A 2 -20.09 12.75 -1.95
CA LYS A 2 -19.47 11.95 -0.86
C LYS A 2 -20.43 10.99 -0.11
N ILE A 3 -21.69 11.36 0.07
CA ILE A 3 -22.65 10.56 0.89
C ILE A 3 -23.08 9.27 0.16
N TRP A 4 -23.17 9.29 -1.17
CA TRP A 4 -23.59 8.11 -1.95
C TRP A 4 -22.53 6.99 -2.00
N MET A 5 -21.25 7.35 -1.97
CA MET A 5 -20.17 6.34 -1.92
C MET A 5 -20.10 5.60 -0.59
N GLN A 6 -20.37 6.28 0.52
CA GLN A 6 -20.40 5.63 1.85
C GLN A 6 -21.59 4.67 1.98
N GLY A 7 -22.76 5.03 1.46
CA GLY A 7 -23.93 4.15 1.47
C GLY A 7 -23.74 2.87 0.63
N ALA A 8 -23.15 2.98 -0.56
CA ALA A 8 -22.89 1.84 -1.43
C ALA A 8 -21.90 0.84 -0.82
N PHE A 9 -20.88 1.34 -0.10
CA PHE A 9 -19.92 0.49 0.58
C PHE A 9 -20.53 -0.32 1.73
N VAL A 10 -21.38 0.31 2.55
CA VAL A 10 -22.07 -0.36 3.66
C VAL A 10 -23.03 -1.43 3.14
N VAL A 11 -23.76 -1.17 2.06
CA VAL A 11 -24.69 -2.15 1.46
C VAL A 11 -23.93 -3.32 0.83
N ALA A 12 -22.79 -3.09 0.18
CA ALA A 12 -21.97 -4.16 -0.39
C ALA A 12 -21.39 -5.08 0.70
N VAL A 13 -20.91 -4.51 1.82
CA VAL A 13 -20.43 -5.26 2.98
C VAL A 13 -21.58 -6.06 3.63
N ALA A 14 -22.76 -5.48 3.79
CA ALA A 14 -23.91 -6.17 4.35
C ALA A 14 -24.40 -7.31 3.45
N ALA A 15 -24.46 -7.13 2.13
CA ALA A 15 -24.87 -8.17 1.19
C ALA A 15 -23.88 -9.35 1.15
N ALA A 16 -22.58 -9.11 1.32
CA ALA A 16 -21.55 -10.14 1.39
C ALA A 16 -21.66 -11.01 2.66
N LEU A 17 -22.21 -10.47 3.74
CA LEU A 17 -22.40 -11.20 5.01
C LEU A 17 -23.60 -12.17 5.01
N TYR A 18 -24.56 -11.99 4.11
CA TYR A 18 -25.80 -12.80 4.08
C TYR A 18 -25.78 -13.99 3.11
N GLY A 19 -24.73 -14.17 2.32
CA GLY A 19 -24.67 -15.16 1.22
C GLY A 19 -23.99 -16.48 1.53
N ALA A 20 -23.95 -16.97 2.76
CA ALA A 20 -23.12 -18.12 3.11
C ALA A 20 -23.91 -19.43 3.28
N ALA A 21 -23.85 -20.29 2.27
CA ALA A 21 -24.22 -21.71 2.40
C ALA A 21 -23.16 -22.50 3.20
N ALA A 22 -23.58 -23.48 3.90
CA ALA A 22 -23.10 -24.38 4.95
C ALA A 22 -21.62 -24.83 5.06
N GLN A 23 -20.65 -24.32 4.28
CA GLN A 23 -19.20 -24.59 4.46
C GLN A 23 -18.32 -23.35 4.28
N ALA A 24 -18.89 -22.22 3.98
CA ALA A 24 -18.18 -20.96 3.83
C ALA A 24 -17.77 -20.44 5.20
N GLN A 25 -16.49 -20.11 5.34
CA GLN A 25 -15.94 -19.48 6.56
C GLN A 25 -15.60 -18.03 6.23
N THR A 26 -16.05 -17.13 7.08
CA THR A 26 -15.73 -15.71 6.96
C THR A 26 -14.84 -15.30 8.12
N ASP A 27 -13.74 -14.67 7.82
CA ASP A 27 -12.79 -14.16 8.81
C ASP A 27 -12.71 -12.63 8.68
N LEU A 28 -12.68 -11.93 9.81
CA LEU A 28 -12.26 -10.53 9.90
C LEU A 28 -10.95 -10.46 10.64
N ALA A 29 -9.95 -9.80 10.05
CA ALA A 29 -8.63 -9.68 10.66
C ALA A 29 -8.19 -8.22 10.79
N LEU A 30 -7.41 -7.97 11.84
CA LEU A 30 -6.71 -6.72 12.06
C LEU A 30 -5.24 -7.04 12.32
N SER A 31 -4.38 -6.47 11.48
CA SER A 31 -2.94 -6.72 11.50
C SER A 31 -2.15 -5.41 11.54
N GLY A 32 -1.01 -5.44 12.24
CA GLY A 32 0.02 -4.42 12.11
C GLY A 32 1.09 -4.90 11.14
N TYR A 33 1.70 -4.00 10.39
CA TYR A 33 2.77 -4.31 9.45
C TYR A 33 3.85 -3.25 9.42
N ARG A 34 5.00 -3.62 8.86
CA ARG A 34 6.08 -2.69 8.51
C ARG A 34 6.37 -2.80 7.02
N THR A 35 6.59 -1.65 6.37
CA THR A 35 6.95 -1.59 4.96
C THR A 35 8.45 -1.57 4.78
N PHE A 36 8.96 -2.33 3.80
CA PHE A 36 10.32 -2.27 3.28
C PHE A 36 10.23 -2.02 1.79
N ALA A 37 10.57 -0.81 1.37
CA ALA A 37 10.39 -0.37 0.00
C ALA A 37 11.73 -0.29 -0.75
N SER A 38 11.74 -0.69 -2.02
CA SER A 38 12.88 -0.50 -2.90
C SER A 38 12.91 0.93 -3.43
N SER A 39 14.11 1.53 -3.48
CA SER A 39 14.33 2.81 -4.16
C SER A 39 14.14 2.68 -5.66
N SER A 40 13.69 3.75 -6.30
CA SER A 40 13.57 3.83 -7.75
C SER A 40 14.36 5.02 -8.29
N THR A 41 14.97 4.83 -9.46
CA THR A 41 15.74 5.87 -10.14
C THR A 41 15.05 6.22 -11.44
N SER A 42 14.82 7.49 -11.70
CA SER A 42 14.36 8.01 -12.99
C SER A 42 15.41 8.85 -13.64
N SER A 43 15.53 8.79 -14.97
CA SER A 43 16.34 9.73 -15.76
C SER A 43 15.41 10.49 -16.72
N SER A 44 15.60 11.81 -16.82
CA SER A 44 14.93 12.60 -17.84
C SER A 44 15.71 12.61 -19.14
N SER A 45 15.05 13.01 -20.24
CA SER A 45 15.68 13.24 -21.55
C SER A 45 16.82 14.27 -21.51
N ASN A 46 16.85 15.13 -20.48
CA ASN A 46 17.87 16.16 -20.29
C ASN A 46 19.06 15.69 -19.43
N GLY A 47 19.17 14.39 -19.13
CA GLY A 47 20.25 13.82 -18.32
C GLY A 47 20.10 14.02 -16.80
N PHE A 48 19.01 14.63 -16.33
CA PHE A 48 18.75 14.72 -14.90
C PHE A 48 18.30 13.38 -14.36
N VAL A 49 18.97 12.91 -13.33
CA VAL A 49 18.67 11.66 -12.63
C VAL A 49 18.01 12.03 -11.29
N THR A 50 16.84 11.48 -11.02
CA THR A 50 16.17 11.64 -9.72
C THR A 50 16.12 10.28 -9.04
N HIS A 51 16.67 10.18 -7.86
CA HIS A 51 16.47 9.05 -6.95
C HIS A 51 15.26 9.34 -6.07
N GLN A 52 14.31 8.42 -6.08
CA GLN A 52 13.17 8.43 -5.19
C GLN A 52 13.33 7.27 -4.21
N THR A 53 13.43 7.60 -2.94
CA THR A 53 13.57 6.62 -1.86
C THR A 53 12.37 6.75 -0.92
N PRO A 54 11.45 5.77 -0.94
CA PRO A 54 10.39 5.67 0.06
C PRO A 54 11.02 5.41 1.43
N ALA A 55 10.50 6.04 2.46
CA ALA A 55 10.91 5.71 3.83
C ALA A 55 10.16 4.45 4.30
N ASP A 56 10.85 3.62 5.09
CA ASP A 56 10.19 2.56 5.83
C ASP A 56 9.10 3.15 6.73
N SER A 57 7.98 2.48 6.83
CA SER A 57 6.85 2.92 7.63
C SER A 57 6.15 1.76 8.31
N GLU A 58 5.37 2.07 9.33
CA GLU A 58 4.50 1.12 10.01
C GLU A 58 3.05 1.48 9.72
N GLY A 59 2.19 0.46 9.60
CA GLY A 59 0.80 0.66 9.24
C GLY A 59 -0.13 -0.38 9.82
N GLY A 60 -1.41 -0.17 9.57
CA GLY A 60 -2.49 -1.08 9.93
C GLY A 60 -3.17 -1.65 8.69
N LEU A 61 -3.61 -2.89 8.79
CA LEU A 61 -4.33 -3.62 7.76
C LEU A 61 -5.62 -4.17 8.35
N PHE A 62 -6.73 -3.90 7.70
CA PHE A 62 -8.01 -4.56 7.91
C PHE A 62 -8.29 -5.50 6.75
N GLU A 63 -8.65 -6.76 7.05
CA GLU A 63 -8.93 -7.79 6.06
C GLU A 63 -10.31 -8.40 6.32
N TRP A 64 -11.06 -8.60 5.26
CA TRP A 64 -12.25 -9.43 5.24
C TRP A 64 -12.01 -10.58 4.27
N ARG A 65 -11.92 -11.82 4.78
CA ARG A 65 -11.66 -13.02 3.98
C ARG A 65 -12.87 -13.95 4.01
N HIS A 66 -13.23 -14.44 2.85
CA HIS A 66 -14.30 -15.41 2.68
C HIS A 66 -13.73 -16.66 1.98
N ILE A 67 -13.78 -17.78 2.67
CA ILE A 67 -13.33 -19.08 2.16
C ILE A 67 -14.55 -19.79 1.55
N VAL A 68 -14.58 -19.90 0.23
CA VAL A 68 -15.69 -20.47 -0.54
C VAL A 68 -15.68 -21.99 -0.45
N ASN A 69 -14.50 -22.60 -0.48
CA ASN A 69 -14.31 -24.03 -0.35
C ASN A 69 -13.02 -24.33 0.44
N PRO A 70 -12.70 -25.57 0.83
CA PRO A 70 -11.56 -25.89 1.67
C PRO A 70 -10.19 -25.40 1.14
N LEU A 71 -10.09 -25.07 -0.14
CA LEU A 71 -8.84 -24.65 -0.79
C LEU A 71 -8.83 -23.19 -1.23
N VAL A 72 -9.98 -22.64 -1.64
CA VAL A 72 -10.04 -21.34 -2.33
C VAL A 72 -10.97 -20.39 -1.61
N GLY A 73 -10.54 -19.16 -1.47
CA GLY A 73 -11.30 -18.02 -0.97
C GLY A 73 -10.91 -16.74 -1.67
N TYR A 74 -11.51 -15.66 -1.25
CA TYR A 74 -11.17 -14.31 -1.65
C TYR A 74 -11.11 -13.39 -0.44
N GLU A 75 -10.36 -12.32 -0.59
CA GLU A 75 -10.11 -11.37 0.48
C GLU A 75 -10.24 -9.96 -0.05
N PHE A 76 -10.85 -9.10 0.76
CA PHE A 76 -10.83 -7.65 0.58
C PHE A 76 -10.04 -7.03 1.71
N GLU A 77 -9.21 -6.07 1.38
CA GLU A 77 -8.27 -5.47 2.31
C GLU A 77 -8.21 -3.96 2.19
N VAL A 78 -7.96 -3.31 3.32
CA VAL A 78 -7.70 -1.88 3.41
C VAL A 78 -6.49 -1.67 4.30
N THR A 79 -5.48 -0.98 3.78
CA THR A 79 -4.30 -0.59 4.56
C THR A 79 -4.19 0.91 4.70
N SER A 80 -3.52 1.36 5.74
CA SER A 80 -3.11 2.77 5.89
C SER A 80 -1.75 2.84 6.57
N ASN A 81 -0.86 3.66 5.99
CA ASN A 81 0.48 3.92 6.52
C ASN A 81 1.02 5.28 6.10
N PRO A 82 1.94 5.90 6.88
CA PRO A 82 2.71 7.05 6.42
C PRO A 82 3.52 6.73 5.17
N ALA A 83 3.45 7.60 4.16
CA ALA A 83 4.11 7.44 2.86
C ALA A 83 5.09 8.58 2.61
N ASN A 84 6.13 8.64 3.43
CA ASN A 84 7.17 9.65 3.30
C ASN A 84 8.09 9.30 2.13
N GLN A 85 8.38 10.28 1.27
CA GLN A 85 9.24 10.13 0.11
C GLN A 85 10.42 11.09 0.19
N SER A 86 11.62 10.60 -0.12
CA SER A 86 12.82 11.42 -0.29
C SER A 86 13.22 11.42 -1.76
N TYR A 87 13.44 12.61 -2.30
CA TYR A 87 13.89 12.81 -3.67
C TYR A 87 15.26 13.46 -3.63
N ASP A 88 16.27 12.86 -4.27
CA ASP A 88 17.62 13.37 -4.38
C ASP A 88 18.19 13.17 -5.79
N ASN A 89 19.25 13.92 -6.10
CA ASN A 89 19.98 13.76 -7.35
C ASN A 89 21.40 13.26 -7.04
N PRO A 90 21.75 12.02 -7.41
CA PRO A 90 23.07 11.44 -7.14
C PRO A 90 24.18 12.05 -8.02
N ASN A 91 23.85 12.67 -9.17
CA ASN A 91 24.82 13.28 -10.09
C ASN A 91 25.01 14.76 -9.76
N ALA A 92 25.56 15.05 -8.59
CA ALA A 92 25.68 16.38 -8.00
C ALA A 92 26.70 17.33 -8.70
N ALA A 93 27.05 17.13 -9.96
CA ALA A 93 27.79 18.11 -10.74
C ALA A 93 27.00 19.41 -10.98
N LEU A 94 25.69 19.34 -10.94
CA LEU A 94 24.78 20.48 -10.87
C LEU A 94 23.81 20.19 -9.74
N PRO A 95 23.88 20.92 -8.62
CA PRO A 95 22.89 20.73 -7.56
C PRO A 95 21.51 20.93 -8.16
N ASN A 96 20.58 20.00 -7.90
CA ASN A 96 19.17 20.22 -8.21
C ASN A 96 18.72 21.43 -7.40
N CYS A 97 18.77 22.57 -8.06
CA CYS A 97 18.24 23.81 -7.51
C CYS A 97 16.73 23.72 -7.61
N PHE A 98 16.07 23.32 -6.53
CA PHE A 98 14.63 23.56 -6.40
C PHE A 98 14.48 25.05 -6.04
N PRO A 99 13.88 25.88 -6.89
CA PRO A 99 13.67 27.28 -6.55
C PRO A 99 12.70 27.35 -5.36
N LEU A 100 13.26 27.67 -4.20
CA LEU A 100 12.50 27.94 -2.98
C LEU A 100 11.99 29.38 -3.03
N GLY A 101 10.84 29.61 -3.66
CA GLY A 101 10.18 30.91 -3.66
C GLY A 101 10.06 31.57 -5.01
N PRO A 102 9.47 32.78 -5.08
CA PRO A 102 9.34 33.51 -6.32
C PRO A 102 10.70 33.79 -6.95
N THR A 103 10.80 33.66 -8.26
CA THR A 103 11.99 33.68 -9.12
C THR A 103 12.88 34.94 -9.05
N THR A 104 12.68 35.81 -8.06
CA THR A 104 13.38 37.10 -7.91
C THR A 104 14.56 37.06 -6.92
N ALA A 105 14.77 35.92 -6.21
CA ALA A 105 15.94 35.79 -5.33
C ALA A 105 17.14 35.26 -6.11
N THR A 106 18.17 36.04 -6.27
CA THR A 106 19.48 35.67 -6.81
C THR A 106 20.49 35.60 -5.68
N PRO A 107 21.27 34.51 -5.50
CA PRO A 107 21.23 33.23 -6.21
C PRO A 107 20.14 32.28 -5.69
N PRO A 108 19.62 31.36 -6.52
CA PRO A 108 18.64 30.39 -6.06
C PRO A 108 19.25 29.51 -4.96
N THR A 109 18.56 29.42 -3.83
CA THR A 109 18.98 28.52 -2.75
C THR A 109 18.69 27.08 -3.18
N CYS A 110 19.74 26.33 -3.45
CA CYS A 110 19.62 24.95 -3.91
C CYS A 110 19.53 24.00 -2.73
N GLN A 111 18.51 23.15 -2.67
CA GLN A 111 18.44 22.04 -1.74
C GLN A 111 18.81 20.73 -2.45
N PRO A 112 19.77 19.96 -1.91
CA PRO A 112 20.23 18.71 -2.54
C PRO A 112 19.19 17.59 -2.47
N ALA A 113 18.24 17.68 -1.55
CA ALA A 113 17.18 16.69 -1.37
C ALA A 113 15.89 17.33 -0.90
N LEU A 114 14.76 16.80 -1.34
CA LEU A 114 13.42 17.18 -0.88
C LEU A 114 12.73 15.99 -0.23
N LYS A 115 12.21 16.21 0.98
CA LYS A 115 11.36 15.24 1.66
C LYS A 115 9.90 15.67 1.57
N VAL A 116 9.05 14.77 1.09
CA VAL A 116 7.60 14.96 1.04
C VAL A 116 6.96 13.94 1.95
N SER A 117 6.27 14.41 2.97
CA SER A 117 5.44 13.55 3.81
C SER A 117 4.11 13.28 3.13
N GLY A 118 3.51 12.13 3.41
CA GLY A 118 2.20 11.76 2.90
C GLY A 118 1.61 10.60 3.67
N GLU A 119 0.39 10.25 3.31
CA GLU A 119 -0.31 9.07 3.80
C GLU A 119 -0.74 8.24 2.60
N ALA A 120 -0.49 6.94 2.64
CA ALA A 120 -0.95 5.98 1.65
C ALA A 120 -2.09 5.15 2.23
N THR A 121 -3.18 5.06 1.49
CA THR A 121 -4.27 4.13 1.76
C THR A 121 -4.41 3.21 0.55
N GLN A 122 -4.32 1.90 0.78
CA GLN A 122 -4.49 0.89 -0.26
C GLN A 122 -5.83 0.18 -0.08
N PHE A 123 -6.46 -0.12 -1.18
CA PHE A 123 -7.65 -0.97 -1.27
C PHE A 123 -7.34 -2.12 -2.22
N GLY A 124 -7.53 -3.36 -1.75
CA GLY A 124 -7.19 -4.54 -2.53
C GLY A 124 -8.25 -5.61 -2.52
N GLY A 125 -8.22 -6.44 -3.57
CA GLY A 125 -8.97 -7.68 -3.66
C GLY A 125 -8.04 -8.79 -4.12
N THR A 126 -7.97 -9.89 -3.37
CA THR A 126 -7.07 -11.01 -3.63
C THR A 126 -7.81 -12.34 -3.61
N TRP A 127 -7.35 -13.27 -4.43
CA TRP A 127 -7.68 -14.68 -4.31
C TRP A 127 -6.73 -15.35 -3.32
N VAL A 128 -7.29 -16.22 -2.50
CA VAL A 128 -6.54 -16.94 -1.45
C VAL A 128 -6.65 -18.43 -1.72
N VAL A 129 -5.52 -19.10 -1.80
CA VAL A 129 -5.45 -20.55 -1.82
C VAL A 129 -4.86 -21.03 -0.52
N SER A 130 -5.58 -21.86 0.22
CA SER A 130 -5.21 -22.30 1.56
C SER A 130 -5.52 -23.77 1.79
N LYS A 131 -4.83 -24.39 2.76
CA LYS A 131 -5.11 -25.75 3.17
C LYS A 131 -5.06 -25.86 4.69
N LYS A 132 -6.14 -26.36 5.29
CA LYS A 132 -6.18 -26.59 6.74
C LYS A 132 -5.40 -27.86 7.11
N ILE A 133 -4.46 -27.73 8.06
CA ILE A 133 -3.62 -28.81 8.60
C ILE A 133 -3.69 -28.68 10.13
N GLY A 134 -4.60 -29.41 10.75
CA GLY A 134 -4.87 -29.29 12.19
C GLY A 134 -5.35 -27.88 12.56
N ASN A 135 -4.63 -27.22 13.44
CA ASN A 135 -4.91 -25.85 13.86
C ASN A 135 -4.23 -24.77 12.97
N LEU A 136 -3.43 -25.19 12.01
CA LEU A 136 -2.74 -24.29 11.09
C LEU A 136 -3.43 -24.31 9.74
N ARG A 137 -3.41 -23.14 9.07
CA ARG A 137 -3.86 -22.97 7.70
C ARG A 137 -2.84 -22.13 6.94
N PRO A 138 -1.81 -22.76 6.33
CA PRO A 138 -0.96 -22.05 5.37
C PRO A 138 -1.77 -21.61 4.16
N PHE A 139 -1.41 -20.43 3.62
CA PHE A 139 -2.06 -19.85 2.46
C PHE A 139 -1.09 -19.06 1.60
N VAL A 140 -1.46 -18.91 0.33
CA VAL A 140 -0.87 -17.95 -0.61
C VAL A 140 -2.00 -17.09 -1.19
N LEU A 141 -1.68 -15.86 -1.53
CA LEU A 141 -2.65 -14.92 -2.09
C LEU A 141 -2.07 -14.18 -3.30
N GLY A 142 -2.96 -13.73 -4.17
CA GLY A 142 -2.60 -12.90 -5.31
C GLY A 142 -3.81 -12.15 -5.85
N GLY A 143 -3.62 -10.91 -6.22
CA GLY A 143 -4.71 -10.05 -6.68
C GLY A 143 -4.24 -8.68 -7.11
N ALA A 144 -5.17 -7.74 -7.09
CA ALA A 144 -4.92 -6.37 -7.51
C ALA A 144 -5.70 -5.37 -6.65
N GLY A 145 -5.22 -4.16 -6.65
CA GLY A 145 -5.81 -3.07 -5.92
C GLY A 145 -5.41 -1.72 -6.48
N PHE A 146 -5.55 -0.72 -5.65
CA PHE A 146 -5.05 0.62 -5.92
C PHE A 146 -4.60 1.29 -4.62
N VAL A 147 -3.54 2.07 -4.75
CA VAL A 147 -2.99 2.89 -3.67
C VAL A 147 -3.34 4.35 -3.94
N VAL A 148 -3.93 5.00 -2.96
CA VAL A 148 -4.17 6.45 -2.95
C VAL A 148 -3.16 7.08 -2.01
N THR A 149 -2.26 7.89 -2.53
CA THR A 149 -1.29 8.63 -1.74
C THR A 149 -1.71 10.10 -1.66
N VAL A 150 -1.97 10.55 -0.44
CA VAL A 150 -2.33 11.93 -0.12
C VAL A 150 -1.10 12.62 0.47
N PRO A 151 -0.49 13.58 -0.21
CA PRO A 151 0.65 14.31 0.32
C PRO A 151 0.23 15.20 1.49
N GLY A 152 1.11 15.33 2.48
CA GLY A 152 0.96 16.26 3.58
C GLY A 152 1.13 17.72 3.14
N LYS A 153 1.03 18.63 4.10
CA LYS A 153 1.28 20.05 3.84
C LYS A 153 2.71 20.26 3.34
N SER A 154 2.84 20.82 2.16
CA SER A 154 4.13 21.15 1.53
C SER A 154 4.07 22.59 1.01
N PRO A 155 5.17 23.35 1.04
CA PRO A 155 5.25 24.65 0.39
C PRO A 155 5.24 24.53 -1.15
N TYR A 156 5.33 23.32 -1.68
CA TYR A 156 5.33 23.01 -3.12
C TYR A 156 3.98 22.49 -3.58
N SER A 157 3.71 22.64 -4.89
CA SER A 157 2.54 22.02 -5.52
C SER A 157 2.67 20.50 -5.40
N VAL A 158 1.75 19.88 -4.67
CA VAL A 158 1.67 18.44 -4.43
C VAL A 158 0.26 17.96 -4.74
N ASN A 159 0.17 16.81 -5.40
CA ASN A 159 -1.09 16.26 -5.87
C ASN A 159 -1.36 14.89 -5.25
N THR A 160 -2.62 14.62 -4.93
CA THR A 160 -3.07 13.28 -4.59
C THR A 160 -2.92 12.36 -5.79
N VAL A 161 -2.27 11.24 -5.59
CA VAL A 161 -1.97 10.29 -6.66
C VAL A 161 -2.63 8.95 -6.36
N MET A 162 -3.33 8.41 -7.36
CA MET A 162 -3.90 7.07 -7.33
C MET A 162 -3.16 6.19 -8.33
N ARG A 163 -2.71 5.01 -7.89
CA ARG A 163 -1.96 4.05 -8.72
C ARG A 163 -2.54 2.65 -8.59
N PRO A 164 -2.67 1.91 -9.70
CA PRO A 164 -2.98 0.49 -9.65
C PRO A 164 -1.82 -0.26 -9.01
N ASP A 165 -2.17 -1.31 -8.29
CA ASP A 165 -1.23 -2.12 -7.52
C ASP A 165 -1.51 -3.60 -7.74
N PHE A 166 -0.45 -4.39 -7.86
CA PHE A 166 -0.49 -5.85 -7.88
C PHE A 166 -0.05 -6.37 -6.52
N ILE A 167 -0.90 -7.20 -5.91
CA ILE A 167 -0.75 -7.71 -4.55
C ILE A 167 -0.49 -9.20 -4.63
N TYR A 168 0.53 -9.69 -3.91
CA TYR A 168 0.84 -11.10 -3.77
C TYR A 168 1.44 -11.38 -2.40
N GLY A 169 1.35 -12.61 -1.96
CA GLY A 169 1.89 -12.95 -0.66
C GLY A 169 1.55 -14.35 -0.19
N GLY A 170 1.82 -14.57 1.08
CA GLY A 170 1.48 -15.81 1.73
C GLY A 170 1.74 -15.74 3.24
N GLY A 171 1.17 -16.69 3.93
CA GLY A 171 1.25 -16.71 5.38
C GLY A 171 0.66 -17.96 6.00
N VAL A 172 0.43 -17.87 7.28
CA VAL A 172 -0.18 -18.93 8.06
C VAL A 172 -1.18 -18.35 9.05
N ASP A 173 -2.37 -18.94 9.10
CA ASP A 173 -3.35 -18.73 10.14
C ASP A 173 -3.18 -19.82 11.19
N TRP A 174 -3.10 -19.45 12.45
CA TRP A 174 -3.11 -20.35 13.60
C TRP A 174 -4.39 -20.14 14.41
N ASN A 175 -5.26 -21.15 14.41
CA ASN A 175 -6.50 -21.15 15.17
C ASN A 175 -6.22 -21.67 16.58
N PHE A 176 -6.23 -20.82 17.58
CA PHE A 176 -6.07 -21.23 18.97
C PHE A 176 -7.42 -21.46 19.66
N GLU A 177 -8.51 -20.88 19.11
CA GLU A 177 -9.88 -21.14 19.52
C GLU A 177 -10.80 -21.32 18.31
N LYS A 178 -12.05 -21.70 18.57
CA LYS A 178 -13.05 -21.93 17.53
C LYS A 178 -13.28 -20.70 16.65
N HIS A 179 -13.29 -19.51 17.26
CA HIS A 179 -13.61 -18.25 16.60
C HIS A 179 -12.41 -17.31 16.50
N PHE A 180 -11.32 -17.56 17.22
CA PHE A 180 -10.15 -16.68 17.24
C PHE A 180 -8.90 -17.36 16.73
N GLY A 181 -8.08 -16.60 16.07
CA GLY A 181 -6.78 -17.03 15.60
C GLY A 181 -5.81 -15.89 15.45
N PHE A 182 -4.56 -16.30 15.21
CA PHE A 182 -3.45 -15.40 14.90
C PHE A 182 -3.05 -15.61 13.44
N ARG A 183 -2.78 -14.51 12.73
CA ARG A 183 -2.33 -14.50 11.34
C ARG A 183 -0.95 -13.90 11.26
N ALA A 184 -0.02 -14.61 10.62
CA ALA A 184 1.29 -14.09 10.24
C ALA A 184 1.44 -14.24 8.74
N GLN A 185 1.79 -13.15 8.05
CA GLN A 185 1.95 -13.17 6.59
C GLN A 185 3.04 -12.20 6.12
N VAL A 186 3.55 -12.44 4.93
CA VAL A 186 4.40 -11.51 4.20
C VAL A 186 3.70 -11.20 2.89
N ARG A 187 3.51 -9.93 2.63
CA ARG A 187 2.88 -9.43 1.42
C ARG A 187 3.88 -8.64 0.60
N GLY A 188 3.77 -8.74 -0.71
CA GLY A 188 4.49 -7.93 -1.68
C GLY A 188 3.51 -7.12 -2.50
N ASN A 189 3.80 -5.83 -2.65
CA ASN A 189 3.03 -4.90 -3.47
C ASN A 189 3.91 -4.37 -4.59
N MET A 190 3.39 -4.34 -5.80
CA MET A 190 4.09 -3.82 -6.96
C MET A 190 3.22 -2.77 -7.66
N SER A 191 3.63 -1.52 -7.52
CA SER A 191 2.95 -0.37 -8.13
C SER A 191 3.95 0.58 -8.79
N LYS A 192 3.47 1.48 -9.64
CA LYS A 192 4.30 2.57 -10.14
C LYS A 192 4.58 3.55 -9.00
N ALA A 193 5.84 3.98 -8.89
CA ALA A 193 6.25 4.95 -7.90
C ALA A 193 5.35 6.21 -7.94
N PRO A 194 4.85 6.70 -6.79
CA PRO A 194 3.99 7.87 -6.76
C PRO A 194 4.79 9.12 -7.11
N ASN A 195 4.33 9.89 -8.10
CA ASN A 195 4.87 11.22 -8.36
C ASN A 195 4.03 12.24 -7.58
N LEU A 196 4.51 12.63 -6.42
CA LEU A 196 3.79 13.52 -5.52
C LEU A 196 3.98 15.00 -5.83
N SER A 197 4.94 15.38 -6.68
CA SER A 197 5.23 16.77 -7.02
C SER A 197 5.55 16.91 -8.50
N ASP A 198 4.97 17.95 -9.12
CA ASP A 198 5.24 18.32 -10.51
C ASP A 198 6.67 18.84 -10.73
N LEU A 199 7.40 19.14 -9.65
CA LEU A 199 8.81 19.57 -9.69
C LEU A 199 9.77 18.44 -10.04
N PHE A 200 9.32 17.18 -9.93
CA PHE A 200 10.14 16.01 -10.19
C PHE A 200 9.70 15.30 -11.45
N ASN A 201 10.68 14.81 -12.21
CA ASN A 201 10.37 13.93 -13.33
C ASN A 201 9.68 12.67 -12.82
N SER A 202 8.51 12.38 -13.37
CA SER A 202 7.78 11.18 -13.03
C SER A 202 8.59 9.95 -13.40
N THR A 203 8.88 9.09 -12.43
CA THR A 203 9.43 7.78 -12.73
C THR A 203 8.31 6.88 -13.25
N THR A 204 8.54 6.23 -14.40
CA THR A 204 7.63 5.20 -14.93
C THR A 204 7.95 3.82 -14.36
N LYS A 205 8.94 3.73 -13.47
CA LYS A 205 9.40 2.46 -12.89
C LYS A 205 8.42 1.95 -11.84
N TYR A 206 8.36 0.63 -11.76
CA TYR A 206 7.64 -0.05 -10.69
C TYR A 206 8.52 -0.10 -9.44
N THR A 207 7.89 0.18 -8.29
CA THR A 207 8.46 0.00 -6.98
C THR A 207 7.87 -1.25 -6.35
N GLN A 208 8.71 -2.01 -5.68
CA GLN A 208 8.32 -3.19 -4.95
C GLN A 208 8.41 -2.90 -3.45
N ILE A 209 7.35 -3.22 -2.74
CA ILE A 209 7.23 -3.01 -1.30
C ILE A 209 6.95 -4.38 -0.67
N TYR A 210 7.70 -4.72 0.38
CA TYR A 210 7.47 -5.91 1.18
C TYR A 210 6.93 -5.53 2.54
N GLU A 211 5.92 -6.26 2.99
CA GLU A 211 5.17 -5.98 4.21
C GLU A 211 5.03 -7.25 5.05
N PRO A 212 6.00 -7.57 5.91
CA PRO A 212 5.79 -8.53 6.97
C PRO A 212 4.75 -7.99 7.95
N MET A 213 3.78 -8.83 8.31
CA MET A 213 2.67 -8.44 9.15
C MET A 213 2.20 -9.56 10.08
N ALA A 214 1.61 -9.13 11.17
CA ALA A 214 1.03 -10.02 12.15
C ALA A 214 -0.24 -9.41 12.76
N GLY A 215 -1.22 -10.24 13.03
CA GLY A 215 -2.50 -9.80 13.55
C GLY A 215 -3.36 -10.89 14.12
N ILE A 216 -4.53 -10.50 14.56
CA ILE A 216 -5.57 -11.40 15.07
C ILE A 216 -6.73 -11.42 14.10
N PHE A 217 -7.40 -12.56 14.02
CA PHE A 217 -8.64 -12.66 13.26
C PHE A 217 -9.77 -13.29 14.08
N TYR A 218 -10.97 -12.86 13.75
CA TYR A 218 -12.21 -13.46 14.24
C TYR A 218 -12.91 -14.20 13.11
N ARG A 219 -13.36 -15.42 13.38
CA ARG A 219 -14.05 -16.32 12.44
C ARG A 219 -15.49 -16.52 12.83
N PHE A 220 -16.38 -16.35 11.88
CA PHE A 220 -17.82 -16.57 12.02
C PHE A 220 -18.20 -18.03 11.76
#